data_cde878cb7f2dad868104c88a6a9756ca
#
_entry.id   cde878cb7f2dad868104c88a6a9756ca
#
_cell.length_a   1.000
_cell.length_b   1.000
_cell.length_c   1.000
_cell.angle_alpha   90.00
_cell.angle_beta   90.00
_cell.angle_gamma   90.00
#
_symmetry.space_group_name_H-M   'P 1'
#
loop_
_entity.id
_entity.type
_entity.pdbx_description
1 polymer ?
#
loop_
_entity_poly.entity_id
_entity_poly.type
_entity_poly.pdbx_seq_one_letter_code
_entity_poly.pdbx_strand_id
1 'polypeptide(L)'
;PKKVFGHGWLLLDGGKMSKSKGNVVDPHLLSERYGVDALRFFLLRSFPFGSDGNFTNELLIQTINNDLANDLGNLVSRTTAMVEKYFGGALLADCNGDPKKLHIAAGSDSSKSCDGELAALVGLLRDRYEAQMEKYQFQNALEEIFKVVQRANKYIDESAPWVLAKDMEANRDRLSYVMYQLLEATRVCGILLTPFMPESMDKLFDQIGVPPKARTWESAGSWGHLPNEVSVTKGENLFPRIDMEKELSELDAIMEEARKDALPELEVEPFIEEHVDFDTFCKSDFRAGKVK
;
A
#
# COMPACT_ATOMS: atom_id res chain seq x y z
N PRO A 1 10.05 -14.91 25.26
CA PRO A 1 10.03 -13.60 24.61
C PRO A 1 9.99 -12.47 25.63
N LYS A 2 10.56 -11.33 25.31
CA LYS A 2 10.53 -10.14 26.19
C LYS A 2 9.13 -9.49 26.22
N LYS A 3 8.37 -9.63 25.13
CA LYS A 3 7.01 -9.11 24.97
C LYS A 3 6.17 -10.09 24.13
N VAL A 4 4.88 -10.18 24.43
CA VAL A 4 3.90 -10.91 23.63
C VAL A 4 2.80 -9.94 23.25
N PHE A 5 2.45 -9.91 21.96
CA PHE A 5 1.40 -9.05 21.44
C PHE A 5 0.25 -9.91 20.93
N GLY A 6 -0.97 -9.51 21.27
CA GLY A 6 -2.19 -10.06 20.68
C GLY A 6 -2.76 -9.09 19.67
N HIS A 7 -3.01 -9.56 18.46
CA HIS A 7 -3.78 -8.84 17.46
C HIS A 7 -5.26 -9.13 17.63
N GLY A 8 -6.16 -8.21 17.22
CA GLY A 8 -7.59 -8.44 17.15
C GLY A 8 -7.97 -9.52 16.14
N TRP A 9 -9.19 -9.98 16.15
CA TRP A 9 -9.70 -10.95 15.19
C TRP A 9 -9.92 -10.30 13.82
N LEU A 10 -9.60 -11.05 12.77
CA LEU A 10 -10.05 -10.72 11.43
C LEU A 10 -11.42 -11.38 11.21
N LEU A 11 -12.44 -10.56 11.04
CA LEU A 11 -13.83 -10.99 10.84
C LEU A 11 -14.16 -10.91 9.35
N LEU A 12 -15.10 -11.76 8.91
CA LEU A 12 -15.70 -11.68 7.59
C LEU A 12 -17.21 -11.48 7.76
N ASP A 13 -17.78 -10.45 7.13
CA ASP A 13 -19.18 -10.06 7.26
C ASP A 13 -19.63 -9.89 8.72
N GLY A 14 -18.74 -9.32 9.55
CA GLY A 14 -18.99 -9.14 10.99
C GLY A 14 -18.99 -10.41 11.82
N GLY A 15 -18.68 -11.56 11.22
CA GLY A 15 -18.65 -12.87 11.86
C GLY A 15 -17.26 -13.50 11.90
N LYS A 16 -17.08 -14.45 12.84
CA LYS A 16 -15.84 -15.23 12.94
C LYS A 16 -15.69 -16.14 11.71
N MET A 17 -14.50 -16.13 11.09
CA MET A 17 -14.17 -17.07 10.02
C MET A 17 -14.20 -18.51 10.52
N SER A 18 -14.80 -19.41 9.74
CA SER A 18 -14.89 -20.84 10.05
C SER A 18 -14.85 -21.68 8.77
N LYS A 19 -13.95 -22.66 8.72
CA LYS A 19 -13.86 -23.60 7.60
C LYS A 19 -15.19 -24.34 7.36
N SER A 20 -15.91 -24.70 8.44
CA SER A 20 -17.21 -25.39 8.36
C SER A 20 -18.33 -24.51 7.79
N LYS A 21 -18.18 -23.19 7.78
CA LYS A 21 -19.12 -22.24 7.16
C LYS A 21 -18.72 -21.84 5.74
N GLY A 22 -17.55 -22.30 5.27
CA GLY A 22 -17.02 -21.88 3.96
C GLY A 22 -16.76 -20.38 3.83
N ASN A 23 -16.63 -19.67 4.96
CA ASN A 23 -16.39 -18.22 4.98
C ASN A 23 -14.95 -17.90 5.42
N VAL A 24 -13.97 -18.56 4.83
CA VAL A 24 -12.55 -18.34 5.12
C VAL A 24 -11.91 -17.64 3.92
N VAL A 25 -11.23 -16.54 4.20
CA VAL A 25 -10.37 -15.88 3.22
C VAL A 25 -9.07 -16.68 3.11
N ASP A 26 -8.73 -17.12 1.91
CA ASP A 26 -7.46 -17.80 1.66
C ASP A 26 -6.35 -16.77 1.41
N PRO A 27 -5.40 -16.61 2.34
CA PRO A 27 -4.29 -15.66 2.16
C PRO A 27 -3.33 -16.07 1.04
N HIS A 28 -3.26 -17.36 0.67
CA HIS A 28 -2.43 -17.81 -0.45
C HIS A 28 -3.01 -17.32 -1.76
N LEU A 29 -4.32 -17.52 -1.99
CA LEU A 29 -5.02 -17.00 -3.16
C LEU A 29 -4.84 -15.48 -3.31
N LEU A 30 -5.03 -14.73 -2.22
CA LEU A 30 -4.89 -13.28 -2.26
C LEU A 30 -3.44 -12.84 -2.52
N SER A 31 -2.46 -13.54 -1.93
CA SER A 31 -1.05 -13.21 -2.16
C SER A 31 -0.57 -13.56 -3.56
N GLU A 32 -1.10 -14.61 -4.17
CA GLU A 32 -0.82 -14.96 -5.57
C GLU A 32 -1.43 -13.95 -6.55
N ARG A 33 -2.64 -13.44 -6.26
CA ARG A 33 -3.33 -12.47 -7.13
C ARG A 33 -2.76 -11.06 -7.02
N TYR A 34 -2.48 -10.58 -5.81
CA TYR A 34 -2.13 -9.16 -5.55
C TYR A 34 -0.69 -8.96 -5.12
N GLY A 35 0.03 -10.01 -4.83
CA GLY A 35 1.36 -9.98 -4.22
C GLY A 35 1.31 -9.92 -2.69
N VAL A 36 2.33 -10.49 -2.08
CA VAL A 36 2.47 -10.54 -0.61
C VAL A 36 2.50 -9.14 0.00
N ASP A 37 3.21 -8.21 -0.63
CA ASP A 37 3.39 -6.85 -0.13
C ASP A 37 2.08 -6.06 -0.08
N ALA A 38 1.23 -6.19 -1.10
CA ALA A 38 -0.07 -5.52 -1.13
C ALA A 38 -1.01 -6.05 -0.03
N LEU A 39 -1.00 -7.37 0.20
CA LEU A 39 -1.78 -7.98 1.28
C LEU A 39 -1.26 -7.56 2.67
N ARG A 40 0.07 -7.53 2.88
CA ARG A 40 0.70 -7.05 4.12
C ARG A 40 0.33 -5.59 4.40
N PHE A 41 0.45 -4.75 3.38
CA PHE A 41 0.07 -3.33 3.47
C PHE A 41 -1.39 -3.18 3.88
N PHE A 42 -2.30 -3.87 3.18
CA PHE A 42 -3.73 -3.83 3.47
C PHE A 42 -4.04 -4.18 4.93
N LEU A 43 -3.50 -5.31 5.43
CA LEU A 43 -3.77 -5.77 6.79
C LEU A 43 -3.29 -4.78 7.85
N LEU A 44 -2.15 -4.13 7.63
CA LEU A 44 -1.55 -3.18 8.58
C LEU A 44 -2.12 -1.75 8.42
N ARG A 45 -2.71 -1.44 7.26
CA ARG A 45 -3.31 -0.15 6.93
C ARG A 45 -4.78 -0.04 7.34
N SER A 46 -5.54 -1.12 7.15
CA SER A 46 -7.00 -1.09 7.28
C SER A 46 -7.51 -1.38 8.69
N PHE A 47 -6.70 -2.06 9.51
CA PHE A 47 -7.17 -2.51 10.83
C PHE A 47 -6.30 -1.96 11.96
N PRO A 48 -6.90 -1.26 12.96
CA PRO A 48 -6.17 -0.80 14.13
C PRO A 48 -5.63 -1.98 14.94
N PHE A 49 -4.35 -1.89 15.35
CA PHE A 49 -3.74 -2.92 16.18
C PHE A 49 -4.47 -3.03 17.53
N GLY A 50 -4.80 -4.27 17.92
CA GLY A 50 -5.52 -4.56 19.19
C GLY A 50 -7.05 -4.48 19.09
N SER A 51 -7.61 -4.12 17.93
CA SER A 51 -9.05 -4.14 17.67
C SER A 51 -9.38 -5.19 16.61
N ASP A 52 -10.62 -5.69 16.62
CA ASP A 52 -11.11 -6.57 15.57
C ASP A 52 -11.28 -5.78 14.26
N GLY A 53 -10.97 -6.42 13.14
CA GLY A 53 -11.10 -5.86 11.81
C GLY A 53 -12.07 -6.65 10.95
N ASN A 54 -12.96 -5.97 10.23
CA ASN A 54 -13.86 -6.61 9.27
C ASN A 54 -13.24 -6.60 7.88
N PHE A 55 -12.86 -7.77 7.40
CA PHE A 55 -12.33 -7.97 6.05
C PHE A 55 -13.47 -7.99 5.03
N THR A 56 -13.30 -7.30 3.92
CA THR A 56 -14.09 -7.49 2.70
C THR A 56 -13.20 -7.40 1.47
N ASN A 57 -13.57 -8.09 0.40
CA ASN A 57 -12.83 -8.03 -0.86
C ASN A 57 -12.85 -6.61 -1.45
N GLU A 58 -13.98 -5.88 -1.31
CA GLU A 58 -14.07 -4.48 -1.73
C GLU A 58 -13.07 -3.61 -1.01
N LEU A 59 -12.95 -3.73 0.32
CA LEU A 59 -12.02 -2.93 1.11
C LEU A 59 -10.56 -3.21 0.70
N LEU A 60 -10.21 -4.47 0.44
CA LEU A 60 -8.89 -4.86 -0.06
C LEU A 60 -8.59 -4.19 -1.40
N ILE A 61 -9.48 -4.34 -2.38
CA ILE A 61 -9.29 -3.79 -3.73
C ILE A 61 -9.28 -2.25 -3.69
N GLN A 62 -10.16 -1.63 -2.90
CA GLN A 62 -10.17 -0.18 -2.72
C GLN A 62 -8.85 0.34 -2.14
N THR A 63 -8.32 -0.32 -1.11
CA THR A 63 -7.06 0.07 -0.48
C THR A 63 -5.89 -0.06 -1.46
N ILE A 64 -5.83 -1.17 -2.22
CA ILE A 64 -4.80 -1.35 -3.25
C ILE A 64 -4.93 -0.27 -4.33
N ASN A 65 -6.13 -0.02 -4.84
CA ASN A 65 -6.35 0.96 -5.90
C ASN A 65 -6.08 2.40 -5.46
N ASN A 66 -6.54 2.78 -4.27
CA ASN A 66 -6.42 4.17 -3.81
C ASN A 66 -5.01 4.46 -3.30
N ASP A 67 -4.54 3.71 -2.31
CA ASP A 67 -3.29 4.02 -1.64
C ASP A 67 -2.08 3.57 -2.49
N LEU A 68 -2.09 2.33 -3.00
CA LEU A 68 -0.93 1.78 -3.69
C LEU A 68 -0.88 2.17 -5.18
N ALA A 69 -1.96 2.00 -5.93
CA ALA A 69 -1.94 2.31 -7.36
C ALA A 69 -2.05 3.82 -7.65
N ASN A 70 -3.08 4.49 -7.09
CA ASN A 70 -3.34 5.89 -7.39
C ASN A 70 -2.41 6.86 -6.65
N ASP A 71 -2.08 6.61 -5.37
CA ASP A 71 -1.21 7.51 -4.63
C ASP A 71 0.27 7.19 -4.86
N LEU A 72 0.78 6.04 -4.35
CA LEU A 72 2.21 5.71 -4.41
C LEU A 72 2.66 5.35 -5.83
N GLY A 73 1.94 4.49 -6.51
CA GLY A 73 2.27 4.04 -7.87
C GLY A 73 2.25 5.20 -8.88
N ASN A 74 1.25 6.08 -8.76
CA ASN A 74 1.16 7.28 -9.60
C ASN A 74 2.32 8.25 -9.34
N LEU A 75 2.69 8.48 -8.07
CA LEU A 75 3.84 9.33 -7.73
C LEU A 75 5.12 8.80 -8.39
N VAL A 76 5.41 7.50 -8.23
CA VAL A 76 6.61 6.87 -8.81
C VAL A 76 6.58 6.95 -10.33
N SER A 77 5.49 6.51 -10.97
CA SER A 77 5.40 6.43 -12.43
C SER A 77 5.42 7.81 -13.09
N ARG A 78 4.75 8.83 -12.52
CA ARG A 78 4.80 10.21 -13.03
C ARG A 78 6.20 10.80 -12.90
N THR A 79 6.83 10.62 -11.73
CA THR A 79 8.18 11.18 -11.49
C THR A 79 9.21 10.54 -12.42
N THR A 80 9.24 9.21 -12.51
CA THR A 80 10.19 8.49 -13.39
C THR A 80 9.96 8.83 -14.84
N ALA A 81 8.70 8.87 -15.30
CA ALA A 81 8.38 9.26 -16.69
C ALA A 81 8.79 10.70 -17.03
N MET A 82 8.70 11.64 -16.09
CA MET A 82 9.13 13.01 -16.31
C MET A 82 10.66 13.12 -16.34
N VAL A 83 11.38 12.42 -15.47
CA VAL A 83 12.85 12.37 -15.51
C VAL A 83 13.33 11.74 -16.82
N GLU A 84 12.72 10.64 -17.24
CA GLU A 84 13.00 10.01 -18.53
C GLU A 84 12.77 10.98 -19.70
N LYS A 85 11.60 11.60 -19.73
CA LYS A 85 11.18 12.48 -20.82
C LYS A 85 12.02 13.75 -20.94
N TYR A 86 12.35 14.38 -19.80
CA TYR A 86 12.98 15.71 -19.81
C TYR A 86 14.49 15.66 -19.66
N PHE A 87 15.03 14.60 -19.09
CA PHE A 87 16.45 14.44 -18.77
C PHE A 87 17.07 13.16 -19.36
N GLY A 88 16.30 12.38 -20.15
CA GLY A 88 16.81 11.14 -20.74
C GLY A 88 17.13 10.06 -19.70
N GLY A 89 16.44 10.07 -18.55
CA GLY A 89 16.66 9.13 -17.45
C GLY A 89 17.81 9.51 -16.50
N ALA A 90 18.65 10.48 -16.86
CA ALA A 90 19.78 10.91 -16.03
C ALA A 90 19.53 12.33 -15.49
N LEU A 91 19.10 12.42 -14.24
CA LEU A 91 18.97 13.70 -13.55
C LEU A 91 20.33 14.15 -13.04
N LEU A 92 20.85 15.24 -13.59
CA LEU A 92 22.01 15.93 -13.06
C LEU A 92 21.51 17.06 -12.16
N ALA A 93 21.67 16.90 -10.88
CA ALA A 93 21.49 17.98 -9.91
C ALA A 93 22.74 18.87 -9.99
N ASP A 94 22.77 19.77 -10.98
CA ASP A 94 23.94 20.64 -11.24
C ASP A 94 23.96 21.81 -10.24
N CYS A 95 24.32 21.50 -9.02
CA CYS A 95 24.50 22.47 -7.94
C CYS A 95 25.96 22.48 -7.45
N ASN A 96 26.94 22.25 -8.35
CA ASN A 96 28.37 22.20 -7.99
C ASN A 96 28.65 21.26 -6.78
N GLY A 97 27.95 20.14 -6.71
CA GLY A 97 28.17 19.11 -5.70
C GLY A 97 27.56 19.38 -4.32
N ASP A 98 26.79 20.46 -4.13
CA ASP A 98 26.17 20.77 -2.85
C ASP A 98 24.64 20.77 -2.96
N PRO A 99 23.92 19.71 -2.47
CA PRO A 99 22.47 19.66 -2.45
C PRO A 99 21.82 20.84 -1.70
N LYS A 100 22.55 21.49 -0.78
CA LYS A 100 22.09 22.67 -0.07
C LYS A 100 22.05 23.91 -0.98
N LYS A 101 22.83 23.95 -2.04
CA LYS A 101 22.80 25.05 -3.04
C LYS A 101 21.60 24.98 -3.96
N LEU A 102 20.98 23.81 -4.15
CA LEU A 102 19.68 23.70 -4.80
C LEU A 102 18.61 24.53 -4.07
N HIS A 103 18.65 24.59 -2.76
CA HIS A 103 17.77 25.45 -1.97
C HIS A 103 17.97 26.95 -2.24
N ILE A 104 19.20 27.36 -2.53
CA ILE A 104 19.57 28.78 -2.69
C ILE A 104 19.27 29.29 -4.11
N ALA A 105 19.46 28.46 -5.14
CA ALA A 105 19.18 28.82 -6.53
C ALA A 105 17.67 29.01 -6.81
N ALA A 106 16.78 28.44 -6.00
CA ALA A 106 15.34 28.58 -6.13
C ALA A 106 14.79 29.96 -5.70
N GLY A 107 15.63 30.87 -5.14
CA GLY A 107 15.35 32.30 -4.97
C GLY A 107 14.06 32.64 -4.22
N SER A 108 13.62 31.85 -3.23
CA SER A 108 12.37 32.10 -2.55
C SER A 108 12.50 32.00 -1.04
N ASP A 109 11.79 32.86 -0.37
CA ASP A 109 11.42 32.76 1.04
C ASP A 109 10.77 31.37 1.27
N SER A 110 11.62 30.40 1.64
CA SER A 110 11.37 28.95 1.53
C SER A 110 10.27 28.42 2.46
N SER A 111 9.77 29.24 3.38
CA SER A 111 8.81 28.80 4.39
C SER A 111 7.35 28.79 3.94
N LYS A 112 7.01 29.44 2.82
CA LYS A 112 5.65 29.57 2.27
C LYS A 112 5.49 29.05 0.84
N SER A 113 6.56 28.52 0.24
CA SER A 113 6.52 27.94 -1.10
C SER A 113 6.12 26.46 -1.03
N CYS A 114 5.54 25.94 -2.11
CA CYS A 114 5.22 24.50 -2.23
C CYS A 114 6.44 23.61 -1.99
N ASP A 115 7.64 24.06 -2.32
CA ASP A 115 8.92 23.39 -2.07
C ASP A 115 9.18 23.26 -0.57
N GLY A 116 9.04 24.36 0.18
CA GLY A 116 9.25 24.39 1.62
C GLY A 116 8.26 23.55 2.39
N GLU A 117 7.00 23.51 1.96
CA GLU A 117 5.98 22.67 2.57
C GLU A 117 6.29 21.17 2.43
N LEU A 118 6.70 20.73 1.23
CA LEU A 118 7.07 19.33 1.00
C LEU A 118 8.30 18.96 1.82
N ALA A 119 9.37 19.77 1.77
CA ALA A 119 10.60 19.52 2.51
C ALA A 119 10.37 19.50 4.03
N ALA A 120 9.55 20.40 4.57
CA ALA A 120 9.22 20.43 6.00
C ALA A 120 8.42 19.18 6.42
N LEU A 121 7.46 18.75 5.59
CA LEU A 121 6.66 17.57 5.88
C LEU A 121 7.53 16.30 5.91
N VAL A 122 8.43 16.14 4.94
CA VAL A 122 9.38 15.02 4.87
C VAL A 122 10.36 15.06 6.04
N GLY A 123 10.87 16.25 6.39
CA GLY A 123 11.82 16.40 7.50
C GLY A 123 11.27 15.98 8.86
N LEU A 124 9.95 16.00 9.05
CA LEU A 124 9.27 15.56 10.27
C LEU A 124 8.72 14.13 10.18
N LEU A 125 8.79 13.52 9.00
CA LEU A 125 8.11 12.26 8.74
C LEU A 125 8.62 11.13 9.61
N ARG A 126 9.95 10.96 9.71
CA ARG A 126 10.55 9.86 10.47
C ARG A 126 10.15 9.93 11.95
N ASP A 127 10.26 11.09 12.57
CA ASP A 127 9.93 11.26 13.99
C ASP A 127 8.44 10.97 14.27
N ARG A 128 7.56 11.43 13.37
CA ARG A 128 6.12 11.14 13.46
C ARG A 128 5.82 9.67 13.28
N TYR A 129 6.47 9.03 12.32
CA TYR A 129 6.35 7.60 12.07
C TYR A 129 6.82 6.79 13.29
N GLU A 130 8.00 7.07 13.84
CA GLU A 130 8.54 6.41 15.04
C GLU A 130 7.59 6.54 16.21
N ALA A 131 7.03 7.73 16.45
CA ALA A 131 6.09 7.97 17.55
C ALA A 131 4.80 7.14 17.43
N GLN A 132 4.35 6.79 16.22
CA GLN A 132 3.23 5.88 16.02
C GLN A 132 3.65 4.41 16.17
N MET A 133 4.81 4.04 15.61
CA MET A 133 5.34 2.68 15.69
C MET A 133 5.62 2.24 17.13
N GLU A 134 6.15 3.11 17.98
CA GLU A 134 6.37 2.84 19.41
C GLU A 134 5.07 2.50 20.16
N LYS A 135 3.94 3.03 19.69
CA LYS A 135 2.60 2.76 20.23
C LYS A 135 1.90 1.59 19.52
N TYR A 136 2.57 0.92 18.59
CA TYR A 136 1.99 -0.12 17.73
C TYR A 136 0.81 0.37 16.88
N GLN A 137 0.73 1.66 16.58
CA GLN A 137 -0.28 2.25 15.73
C GLN A 137 0.16 2.23 14.26
N PHE A 138 0.26 1.03 13.69
CA PHE A 138 0.76 0.82 12.33
C PHE A 138 -0.05 1.56 11.28
N GLN A 139 -1.38 1.57 11.42
CA GLN A 139 -2.28 2.31 10.54
C GLN A 139 -1.92 3.80 10.52
N ASN A 140 -1.72 4.42 11.70
CA ASN A 140 -1.37 5.83 11.80
C ASN A 140 0.04 6.12 11.28
N ALA A 141 0.99 5.19 11.50
CA ALA A 141 2.33 5.31 10.94
C ALA A 141 2.30 5.33 9.41
N LEU A 142 1.51 4.44 8.79
CA LEU A 142 1.29 4.44 7.34
C LEU A 142 0.58 5.71 6.87
N GLU A 143 -0.37 6.23 7.63
CA GLU A 143 -1.06 7.49 7.31
C GLU A 143 -0.09 8.68 7.25
N GLU A 144 0.88 8.77 8.18
CA GLU A 144 1.91 9.82 8.12
C GLU A 144 2.73 9.74 6.83
N ILE A 145 3.09 8.54 6.36
CA ILE A 145 3.78 8.37 5.08
C ILE A 145 2.91 8.81 3.91
N PHE A 146 1.63 8.39 3.88
CA PHE A 146 0.73 8.73 2.78
C PHE A 146 0.36 10.21 2.72
N LYS A 147 0.39 10.95 3.82
CA LYS A 147 0.34 12.43 3.80
C LYS A 147 1.47 13.03 2.95
N VAL A 148 2.68 12.47 3.05
CA VAL A 148 3.82 12.92 2.22
C VAL A 148 3.63 12.51 0.77
N VAL A 149 3.19 11.27 0.49
CA VAL A 149 2.91 10.78 -0.87
C VAL A 149 1.88 11.68 -1.56
N GLN A 150 0.77 11.98 -0.89
CA GLN A 150 -0.29 12.85 -1.40
C GLN A 150 0.20 14.29 -1.58
N ARG A 151 1.01 14.81 -0.64
CA ARG A 151 1.61 16.14 -0.78
C ARG A 151 2.58 16.20 -1.97
N ALA A 152 3.35 15.15 -2.21
CA ALA A 152 4.26 15.06 -3.36
C ALA A 152 3.48 15.00 -4.68
N ASN A 153 2.38 14.26 -4.76
CA ASN A 153 1.49 14.28 -5.93
C ASN A 153 0.93 15.69 -6.19
N LYS A 154 0.44 16.37 -5.14
CA LYS A 154 -0.03 17.75 -5.24
C LYS A 154 1.10 18.71 -5.66
N TYR A 155 2.32 18.50 -5.18
CA TYR A 155 3.50 19.27 -5.57
C TYR A 155 3.82 19.18 -7.06
N ILE A 156 3.61 18.01 -7.69
CA ILE A 156 3.73 17.87 -9.15
C ILE A 156 2.77 18.85 -9.86
N ASP A 157 1.53 18.92 -9.39
CA ASP A 157 0.51 19.76 -10.03
C ASP A 157 0.78 21.25 -9.80
N GLU A 158 1.22 21.64 -8.61
CA GLU A 158 1.57 23.04 -8.25
C GLU A 158 2.84 23.53 -8.96
N SER A 159 3.87 22.69 -9.07
CA SER A 159 5.13 23.03 -9.72
C SER A 159 5.05 22.98 -11.25
N ALA A 160 4.02 22.31 -11.78
CA ALA A 160 3.69 22.18 -13.20
C ALA A 160 4.92 21.89 -14.09
N PRO A 161 5.65 20.76 -13.89
CA PRO A 161 6.92 20.48 -14.60
C PRO A 161 6.79 20.53 -16.12
N TRP A 162 5.61 20.19 -16.64
CA TRP A 162 5.32 20.26 -18.09
C TRP A 162 5.28 21.70 -18.64
N VAL A 163 5.05 22.69 -17.78
CA VAL A 163 5.15 24.11 -18.16
C VAL A 163 6.61 24.54 -18.18
N LEU A 164 7.38 24.18 -17.14
CA LEU A 164 8.81 24.45 -17.07
C LEU A 164 9.57 23.84 -18.25
N ALA A 165 9.19 22.62 -18.64
CA ALA A 165 9.83 21.91 -19.76
C ALA A 165 9.58 22.54 -21.15
N LYS A 166 8.67 23.48 -21.28
CA LYS A 166 8.47 24.19 -22.57
C LYS A 166 9.66 25.10 -22.96
N ASP A 167 10.39 25.59 -21.96
CA ASP A 167 11.59 26.35 -22.12
C ASP A 167 12.70 25.78 -21.24
N MET A 168 13.35 24.74 -21.76
CA MET A 168 14.42 24.02 -21.06
C MET A 168 15.68 24.86 -20.86
N GLU A 169 15.92 25.86 -21.74
CA GLU A 169 17.08 26.72 -21.60
C GLU A 169 16.96 27.64 -20.37
N ALA A 170 15.78 28.20 -20.15
CA ALA A 170 15.53 29.11 -19.04
C ALA A 170 15.22 28.36 -17.72
N ASN A 171 14.60 27.15 -17.77
CA ASN A 171 14.02 26.53 -16.61
C ASN A 171 14.68 25.18 -16.20
N ARG A 172 15.79 24.78 -16.84
CA ARG A 172 16.44 23.48 -16.58
C ARG A 172 16.75 23.26 -15.10
N ASP A 173 17.34 24.25 -14.44
CA ASP A 173 17.74 24.15 -13.02
C ASP A 173 16.51 24.02 -12.12
N ARG A 174 15.47 24.81 -12.38
CA ARG A 174 14.22 24.72 -11.63
C ARG A 174 13.53 23.37 -11.84
N LEU A 175 13.47 22.86 -13.05
CA LEU A 175 12.89 21.57 -13.37
C LEU A 175 13.69 20.43 -12.72
N SER A 176 15.03 20.49 -12.79
CA SER A 176 15.91 19.54 -12.11
C SER A 176 15.67 19.51 -10.60
N TYR A 177 15.54 20.70 -9.99
CA TYR A 177 15.21 20.81 -8.57
C TYR A 177 13.87 20.17 -8.23
N VAL A 178 12.81 20.44 -9.00
CA VAL A 178 11.49 19.83 -8.79
C VAL A 178 11.57 18.30 -8.86
N MET A 179 12.27 17.75 -9.86
CA MET A 179 12.44 16.31 -9.98
C MET A 179 13.23 15.73 -8.80
N TYR A 180 14.29 16.38 -8.36
CA TYR A 180 15.06 15.95 -7.21
C TYR A 180 14.22 15.92 -5.92
N GLN A 181 13.41 16.94 -5.68
CA GLN A 181 12.50 17.01 -4.53
C GLN A 181 11.54 15.81 -4.50
N LEU A 182 10.96 15.47 -5.66
CA LEU A 182 10.05 14.33 -5.79
C LEU A 182 10.75 12.99 -5.55
N LEU A 183 11.94 12.81 -6.13
CA LEU A 183 12.73 11.59 -5.96
C LEU A 183 13.17 11.41 -4.51
N GLU A 184 13.61 12.49 -3.85
CA GLU A 184 14.05 12.44 -2.45
C GLU A 184 12.88 12.17 -1.49
N ALA A 185 11.73 12.82 -1.70
CA ALA A 185 10.51 12.52 -0.93
C ALA A 185 10.09 11.05 -1.10
N THR A 186 10.11 10.55 -2.35
CA THR A 186 9.79 9.15 -2.66
C THR A 186 10.78 8.19 -2.00
N ARG A 187 12.08 8.51 -1.99
CA ARG A 187 13.11 7.72 -1.29
C ARG A 187 12.81 7.59 0.20
N VAL A 188 12.54 8.70 0.87
CA VAL A 188 12.24 8.68 2.32
C VAL A 188 10.99 7.87 2.60
N CYS A 189 9.90 8.07 1.84
CA CYS A 189 8.70 7.25 1.97
C CYS A 189 9.00 5.76 1.75
N GLY A 190 9.80 5.41 0.75
CA GLY A 190 10.19 4.03 0.46
C GLY A 190 10.93 3.37 1.62
N ILE A 191 11.86 4.08 2.26
CA ILE A 191 12.58 3.55 3.44
C ILE A 191 11.62 3.20 4.57
N LEU A 192 10.66 4.09 4.87
CA LEU A 192 9.69 3.88 5.95
C LEU A 192 8.63 2.84 5.59
N LEU A 193 8.36 2.62 4.30
CA LEU A 193 7.46 1.57 3.80
C LEU A 193 8.13 0.19 3.73
N THR A 194 9.46 0.10 3.73
CA THR A 194 10.20 -1.17 3.61
C THR A 194 9.75 -2.25 4.62
N PRO A 195 9.48 -1.95 5.92
CA PRO A 195 8.98 -2.97 6.84
C PRO A 195 7.63 -3.56 6.48
N PHE A 196 6.82 -2.83 5.71
CA PHE A 196 5.48 -3.24 5.27
C PHE A 196 5.50 -3.96 3.92
N MET A 197 6.30 -3.46 2.97
CA MET A 197 6.35 -3.91 1.57
C MET A 197 7.80 -4.04 1.08
N PRO A 198 8.59 -5.00 1.61
CA PRO A 198 10.03 -5.08 1.34
C PRO A 198 10.36 -5.27 -0.15
N GLU A 199 9.68 -6.18 -0.85
CA GLU A 199 9.97 -6.47 -2.27
C GLU A 199 9.59 -5.30 -3.19
N SER A 200 8.46 -4.66 -2.91
CA SER A 200 7.99 -3.52 -3.69
C SER A 200 8.89 -2.30 -3.49
N MET A 201 9.43 -2.11 -2.29
CA MET A 201 10.32 -0.98 -2.02
C MET A 201 11.70 -1.19 -2.64
N ASP A 202 12.20 -2.40 -2.73
CA ASP A 202 13.43 -2.69 -3.48
C ASP A 202 13.26 -2.33 -4.97
N LYS A 203 12.15 -2.73 -5.58
CA LYS A 203 11.82 -2.34 -6.97
C LYS A 203 11.66 -0.82 -7.13
N LEU A 204 11.02 -0.16 -6.16
CA LEU A 204 10.88 1.30 -6.15
C LEU A 204 12.26 1.98 -6.14
N PHE A 205 13.16 1.56 -5.24
CA PHE A 205 14.51 2.14 -5.15
C PHE A 205 15.32 1.94 -6.42
N ASP A 206 15.18 0.78 -7.07
CA ASP A 206 15.85 0.51 -8.34
C ASP A 206 15.30 1.41 -9.46
N GLN A 207 13.98 1.61 -9.52
CA GLN A 207 13.36 2.50 -10.50
C GLN A 207 13.79 3.96 -10.33
N ILE A 208 13.88 4.47 -9.12
CA ILE A 208 14.26 5.86 -8.85
C ILE A 208 15.76 6.06 -8.65
N GLY A 209 16.57 5.03 -8.86
CA GLY A 209 18.03 5.12 -8.86
C GLY A 209 18.66 5.36 -7.48
N VAL A 210 18.04 4.89 -6.40
CA VAL A 210 18.57 5.05 -5.04
C VAL A 210 19.69 4.05 -4.78
N PRO A 211 20.93 4.49 -4.51
CA PRO A 211 22.02 3.57 -4.18
C PRO A 211 21.82 2.96 -2.78
N PRO A 212 22.37 1.75 -2.51
CA PRO A 212 22.19 1.06 -1.23
C PRO A 212 22.56 1.91 0.01
N LYS A 213 23.59 2.74 -0.09
CA LYS A 213 24.01 3.65 1.00
C LYS A 213 22.96 4.71 1.36
N ALA A 214 22.03 5.00 0.47
CA ALA A 214 20.95 5.97 0.67
C ALA A 214 19.59 5.30 0.97
N ARG A 215 19.58 3.96 1.19
CA ARG A 215 18.37 3.19 1.59
C ARG A 215 18.35 2.87 3.09
N THR A 216 19.20 3.53 3.90
CA THR A 216 19.32 3.24 5.33
C THR A 216 18.31 4.02 6.16
N TRP A 217 17.98 3.48 7.33
CA TRP A 217 17.11 4.12 8.30
C TRP A 217 17.60 5.50 8.72
N GLU A 218 18.91 5.63 8.96
CA GLU A 218 19.55 6.88 9.34
C GLU A 218 19.37 7.94 8.27
N SER A 219 19.47 7.54 6.99
CA SER A 219 19.31 8.46 5.86
C SER A 219 17.88 8.98 5.67
N ALA A 220 16.89 8.31 6.26
CA ALA A 220 15.50 8.80 6.25
C ALA A 220 15.28 9.99 7.18
N GLY A 221 16.16 10.21 8.14
CA GLY A 221 16.07 11.31 9.13
C GLY A 221 16.57 12.66 8.64
N SER A 222 17.11 12.75 7.43
CA SER A 222 17.60 13.99 6.86
C SER A 222 17.41 14.03 5.34
N TRP A 223 17.35 15.24 4.81
CA TRP A 223 17.14 15.53 3.40
C TRP A 223 18.45 15.54 2.62
N GLY A 224 18.41 15.16 1.33
CA GLY A 224 19.53 15.34 0.41
C GLY A 224 20.53 14.18 0.40
N HIS A 225 20.05 12.94 0.55
CA HIS A 225 20.87 11.73 0.46
C HIS A 225 20.92 11.09 -0.93
N LEU A 226 20.10 11.53 -1.85
CA LEU A 226 20.29 11.15 -3.25
C LEU A 226 21.59 11.75 -3.77
N PRO A 227 22.34 11.02 -4.62
CA PRO A 227 23.52 11.56 -5.26
C PRO A 227 23.17 12.71 -6.20
N ASN A 228 24.16 13.52 -6.56
CA ASN A 228 23.98 14.63 -7.52
C ASN A 228 23.61 14.14 -8.93
N GLU A 229 24.01 12.94 -9.25
CA GLU A 229 23.62 12.23 -10.48
C GLU A 229 22.74 11.04 -10.10
N VAL A 230 21.51 11.06 -10.57
CA VAL A 230 20.51 10.02 -10.34
C VAL A 230 20.12 9.42 -11.68
N SER A 231 20.32 8.12 -11.84
CA SER A 231 19.83 7.38 -13.00
C SER A 231 18.49 6.73 -12.65
N VAL A 232 17.45 7.21 -13.32
CA VAL A 232 16.08 6.69 -13.19
C VAL A 232 15.82 5.70 -14.31
N THR A 233 15.20 4.58 -13.98
CA THR A 233 14.81 3.58 -14.97
C THR A 233 13.29 3.40 -14.91
N LYS A 234 12.61 3.66 -16.03
CA LYS A 234 11.18 3.38 -16.11
C LYS A 234 10.97 1.86 -16.05
N GLY A 235 10.43 1.39 -14.93
CA GLY A 235 10.06 0.00 -14.72
C GLY A 235 8.57 -0.26 -14.98
N GLU A 236 8.14 -1.47 -14.68
CA GLU A 236 6.72 -1.82 -14.61
C GLU A 236 6.02 -1.06 -13.49
N ASN A 237 4.71 -0.91 -13.60
CA ASN A 237 3.92 -0.32 -12.52
C ASN A 237 4.04 -1.20 -11.26
N LEU A 238 4.47 -0.60 -10.15
CA LEU A 238 4.65 -1.31 -8.88
C LEU A 238 3.34 -1.97 -8.42
N PHE A 239 2.24 -1.25 -8.61
CA PHE A 239 0.89 -1.70 -8.25
C PHE A 239 -0.05 -1.37 -9.41
N PRO A 240 -0.37 -2.35 -10.27
CA PRO A 240 -1.35 -2.15 -11.33
C PRO A 240 -2.74 -1.92 -10.75
N ARG A 241 -3.51 -1.04 -11.39
CA ARG A 241 -4.89 -0.79 -10.99
C ARG A 241 -5.76 -2.01 -11.28
N ILE A 242 -6.57 -2.38 -10.31
CA ILE A 242 -7.48 -3.53 -10.38
C ILE A 242 -8.86 -3.04 -10.84
N ASP A 243 -9.45 -3.73 -11.80
CA ASP A 243 -10.85 -3.55 -12.17
C ASP A 243 -11.74 -4.18 -11.08
N MET A 244 -12.39 -3.33 -10.30
CA MET A 244 -13.12 -3.75 -9.11
C MET A 244 -14.31 -4.67 -9.44
N GLU A 245 -15.12 -4.33 -10.45
CA GLU A 245 -16.33 -5.10 -10.76
C GLU A 245 -15.97 -6.51 -11.24
N LYS A 246 -15.01 -6.58 -12.14
CA LYS A 246 -14.50 -7.86 -12.66
C LYS A 246 -13.89 -8.70 -11.54
N GLU A 247 -13.04 -8.10 -10.73
CA GLU A 247 -12.30 -8.80 -9.68
C GLU A 247 -13.21 -9.34 -8.58
N LEU A 248 -14.21 -8.54 -8.15
CA LEU A 248 -15.18 -9.00 -7.16
C LEU A 248 -16.00 -10.18 -7.69
N SER A 249 -16.44 -10.11 -8.95
CA SER A 249 -17.18 -11.22 -9.58
C SER A 249 -16.35 -12.51 -9.62
N GLU A 250 -15.05 -12.43 -9.91
CA GLU A 250 -14.15 -13.59 -9.91
C GLU A 250 -13.92 -14.16 -8.49
N LEU A 251 -13.71 -13.29 -7.50
CA LEU A 251 -13.52 -13.71 -6.12
C LEU A 251 -14.77 -14.35 -5.53
N ASP A 252 -15.95 -13.80 -5.83
CA ASP A 252 -17.23 -14.35 -5.38
C ASP A 252 -17.48 -15.74 -5.98
N ALA A 253 -17.15 -15.94 -7.26
CA ALA A 253 -17.24 -17.25 -7.91
C ALA A 253 -16.31 -18.29 -7.25
N ILE A 254 -15.06 -17.91 -6.94
CA ILE A 254 -14.10 -18.79 -6.24
C ILE A 254 -14.59 -19.14 -4.84
N MET A 255 -15.12 -18.15 -4.11
CA MET A 255 -15.64 -18.38 -2.75
C MET A 255 -16.89 -19.27 -2.76
N GLU A 256 -17.74 -19.13 -3.76
CA GLU A 256 -18.94 -19.97 -3.91
C GLU A 256 -18.56 -21.42 -4.22
N GLU A 257 -17.57 -21.65 -5.08
CA GLU A 257 -17.03 -22.98 -5.37
C GLU A 257 -16.44 -23.63 -4.12
N ALA A 258 -15.60 -22.89 -3.38
CA ALA A 258 -15.04 -23.37 -2.13
C ALA A 258 -16.10 -23.67 -1.06
N ARG A 259 -17.23 -22.95 -1.06
CA ARG A 259 -18.37 -23.26 -0.18
C ARG A 259 -19.06 -24.56 -0.55
N LYS A 260 -19.23 -24.83 -1.83
CA LYS A 260 -19.84 -26.09 -2.31
C LYS A 260 -18.98 -27.30 -1.93
N ASP A 261 -17.66 -27.16 -2.10
CA ASP A 261 -16.71 -28.21 -1.73
C ASP A 261 -16.61 -28.45 -0.21
N ALA A 262 -16.87 -27.42 0.60
CA ALA A 262 -16.82 -27.51 2.07
C ALA A 262 -18.10 -28.12 2.68
N LEU A 263 -19.20 -28.12 1.96
CA LEU A 263 -20.44 -28.76 2.42
C LEU A 263 -20.33 -30.27 2.17
N PRO A 264 -20.43 -31.12 3.22
CA PRO A 264 -20.52 -32.55 2.98
C PRO A 264 -21.77 -32.82 2.11
N GLU A 265 -21.62 -33.62 1.06
CA GLU A 265 -22.78 -34.19 0.39
C GLU A 265 -23.62 -34.91 1.45
N LEU A 266 -24.70 -34.27 1.84
CA LEU A 266 -25.73 -34.95 2.66
C LEU A 266 -26.42 -35.95 1.72
N GLU A 267 -26.00 -37.21 1.78
CA GLU A 267 -26.85 -38.29 1.30
C GLU A 267 -28.10 -38.26 2.13
N VAL A 268 -29.12 -37.58 1.66
CA VAL A 268 -30.45 -37.62 2.24
C VAL A 268 -31.05 -38.96 1.80
N GLU A 269 -31.15 -39.90 2.69
CA GLU A 269 -31.93 -41.10 2.44
C GLU A 269 -33.33 -40.68 1.95
N PRO A 270 -33.83 -41.29 0.85
CA PRO A 270 -35.12 -40.91 0.31
C PRO A 270 -36.20 -41.11 1.41
N PHE A 271 -37.11 -40.14 1.50
CA PHE A 271 -38.23 -40.25 2.40
C PHE A 271 -38.90 -41.62 2.22
N ILE A 272 -39.16 -42.33 3.32
CA ILE A 272 -39.91 -43.58 3.31
C ILE A 272 -41.30 -43.24 2.74
N GLU A 273 -41.69 -43.86 1.63
CA GLU A 273 -42.98 -43.62 0.97
C GLU A 273 -44.22 -44.09 1.80
N GLU A 274 -43.97 -44.90 2.83
CA GLU A 274 -45.03 -45.37 3.74
C GLU A 274 -45.37 -44.29 4.77
N HIS A 275 -46.60 -43.82 4.75
CA HIS A 275 -47.11 -42.97 5.81
C HIS A 275 -47.20 -43.71 7.13
N VAL A 276 -46.53 -43.21 8.14
CA VAL A 276 -46.64 -43.72 9.52
C VAL A 276 -47.90 -43.14 10.14
N ASP A 277 -48.77 -44.00 10.68
CA ASP A 277 -49.95 -43.54 11.40
C ASP A 277 -49.61 -42.76 12.67
N PHE A 278 -50.53 -41.90 13.12
CA PHE A 278 -50.26 -41.00 14.25
C PHE A 278 -49.93 -41.75 15.55
N ASP A 279 -50.51 -42.94 15.78
CA ASP A 279 -50.26 -43.75 16.97
C ASP A 279 -48.81 -44.33 16.95
N THR A 280 -48.33 -44.70 15.80
CA THR A 280 -46.93 -45.13 15.59
C THR A 280 -45.96 -43.96 15.74
N PHE A 281 -46.28 -42.77 15.24
CA PHE A 281 -45.51 -41.55 15.42
C PHE A 281 -45.42 -41.18 16.91
N CYS A 282 -46.49 -41.25 17.66
CA CYS A 282 -46.52 -40.97 19.10
C CYS A 282 -45.72 -41.97 19.97
N LYS A 283 -45.35 -43.12 19.44
CA LYS A 283 -44.43 -44.08 20.11
C LYS A 283 -42.97 -43.77 19.88
N SER A 284 -42.65 -42.80 19.00
CA SER A 284 -41.29 -42.38 18.72
C SER A 284 -40.77 -41.44 19.79
N ASP A 285 -39.57 -41.72 20.31
CA ASP A 285 -38.89 -40.90 21.34
C ASP A 285 -37.87 -40.01 20.65
N PHE A 286 -38.19 -38.71 20.53
CA PHE A 286 -37.29 -37.73 19.95
C PHE A 286 -36.41 -37.10 21.02
N ARG A 287 -35.10 -37.35 20.94
CA ARG A 287 -34.13 -36.78 21.88
C ARG A 287 -33.20 -35.81 21.16
N ALA A 288 -32.98 -34.64 21.75
CA ALA A 288 -31.95 -33.73 21.30
C ALA A 288 -30.57 -34.31 21.64
N GLY A 289 -29.73 -34.56 20.63
CA GLY A 289 -28.36 -34.99 20.79
C GLY A 289 -27.39 -33.81 20.56
N LYS A 290 -26.33 -33.78 21.38
CA LYS A 290 -25.20 -32.89 21.14
C LYS A 290 -24.19 -33.65 20.30
N VAL A 291 -23.95 -33.18 19.07
CA VAL A 291 -22.86 -33.69 18.24
C VAL A 291 -21.54 -33.35 18.94
N LYS A 292 -20.69 -34.34 19.18
CA LYS A 292 -19.36 -34.18 19.80
C LYS A 292 -18.33 -33.84 18.75
#